data_2c1769d9ff6b9765bca1e165a52774fe
#
_entry.id   2c1769d9ff6b9765bca1e165a52774fe
#
_cell.length_a   1.000
_cell.length_b   1.000
_cell.length_c   1.000
_cell.angle_alpha   90.00
_cell.angle_beta   90.00
_cell.angle_gamma   90.00
#
_symmetry.space_group_name_H-M   'P 1'
#
loop_
_entity.id
_entity.type
_entity.pdbx_description
1 polymer ?
#
loop_
_entity_poly.entity_id
_entity_poly.type
_entity_poly.pdbx_seq_one_letter_code
_entity_poly.pdbx_strand_id
1 'polypeptide(L)'
;MAKGHRSQIKRERNAQKDTRPSAKLSYARVSVQKACFVLDAIRGKDVQTALGILEYNPRYASSLIKKLLESAIANAENNNGMNTENLYIAECYANKGPTMKRVKPRAKGSAYRIEKRMSHITIVLDEKK
;
A
#
# COMPACT_ATOMS: atom_id res chain seq x y z
N MET A 1 -25.33 -18.88 -28.31
CA MET A 1 -24.45 -17.73 -28.61
C MET A 1 -23.34 -17.67 -27.54
N ALA A 2 -22.10 -17.70 -27.95
CA ALA A 2 -20.99 -17.58 -27.01
C ALA A 2 -21.01 -16.19 -26.35
N LYS A 3 -21.17 -16.14 -25.04
CA LYS A 3 -21.07 -14.91 -24.25
C LYS A 3 -19.68 -14.29 -24.45
N GLY A 4 -19.65 -13.10 -25.04
CA GLY A 4 -18.55 -12.16 -25.14
C GLY A 4 -17.14 -12.77 -25.26
N HIS A 5 -16.51 -12.59 -26.37
CA HIS A 5 -15.15 -13.07 -26.58
C HIS A 5 -14.24 -12.59 -25.42
N ARG A 6 -13.39 -13.46 -24.85
CA ARG A 6 -12.44 -13.12 -23.77
C ARG A 6 -11.66 -11.82 -24.05
N SER A 7 -11.40 -11.51 -25.32
CA SER A 7 -10.76 -10.27 -25.75
C SER A 7 -11.61 -9.01 -25.52
N GLN A 8 -12.95 -9.09 -25.69
CA GLN A 8 -13.86 -7.96 -25.43
C GLN A 8 -13.95 -7.66 -23.95
N ILE A 9 -14.13 -8.70 -23.12
CA ILE A 9 -14.13 -8.57 -21.64
C ILE A 9 -12.81 -7.97 -21.14
N LYS A 10 -11.67 -8.37 -21.74
CA LYS A 10 -10.38 -7.82 -21.40
C LYS A 10 -10.25 -6.34 -21.82
N ARG A 11 -10.76 -5.94 -22.96
CA ARG A 11 -10.79 -4.54 -23.44
C ARG A 11 -11.64 -3.67 -22.52
N GLU A 12 -12.84 -4.12 -22.18
CA GLU A 12 -13.75 -3.42 -21.24
C GLU A 12 -13.11 -3.24 -19.87
N ARG A 13 -12.49 -4.31 -19.34
CA ARG A 13 -11.77 -4.25 -18.06
C ARG A 13 -10.56 -3.29 -18.11
N ASN A 14 -9.83 -3.26 -19.22
CA ASN A 14 -8.70 -2.36 -19.39
C ASN A 14 -9.13 -0.90 -19.56
N ALA A 15 -10.29 -0.66 -20.21
CA ALA A 15 -10.87 0.68 -20.35
C ALA A 15 -11.34 1.28 -19.00
N GLN A 16 -11.73 0.41 -18.06
CA GLN A 16 -12.14 0.81 -16.71
C GLN A 16 -10.97 0.83 -15.69
N LYS A 17 -9.75 0.51 -16.14
CA LYS A 17 -8.59 0.49 -15.25
C LYS A 17 -8.25 1.89 -14.78
N ASP A 18 -8.05 2.03 -13.49
CA ASP A 18 -7.55 3.26 -12.87
C ASP A 18 -6.16 3.61 -13.44
N THR A 19 -6.05 4.81 -13.99
CA THR A 19 -4.80 5.34 -14.58
C THR A 19 -4.02 6.24 -13.63
N ARG A 20 -4.55 6.50 -12.43
CA ARG A 20 -3.85 7.29 -11.41
C ARG A 20 -2.54 6.62 -11.01
N PRO A 21 -1.48 7.42 -10.76
CA PRO A 21 -0.20 6.88 -10.33
C PRO A 21 -0.35 6.15 -9.00
N SER A 22 0.17 4.95 -8.95
CA SER A 22 0.05 4.12 -7.75
C SER A 22 1.31 3.28 -7.53
N ALA A 23 1.55 2.92 -6.28
CA ALA A 23 2.57 1.95 -5.91
C ALA A 23 2.00 0.92 -4.93
N LYS A 24 2.45 -0.32 -5.06
CA LYS A 24 2.02 -1.44 -4.22
C LYS A 24 3.21 -2.18 -3.67
N LEU A 25 3.27 -2.31 -2.35
CA LEU A 25 4.21 -3.16 -1.64
C LEU A 25 3.51 -4.46 -1.23
N SER A 26 3.91 -5.56 -1.84
CA SER A 26 3.39 -6.89 -1.50
C SER A 26 4.25 -7.56 -0.44
N TYR A 27 3.62 -8.35 0.43
CA TYR A 27 4.29 -9.14 1.47
C TYR A 27 5.13 -8.31 2.46
N ALA A 28 4.68 -7.11 2.80
CA ALA A 28 5.32 -6.32 3.84
C ALA A 28 5.23 -7.03 5.20
N ARG A 29 6.36 -7.16 5.90
CA ARG A 29 6.42 -7.83 7.21
C ARG A 29 5.90 -6.95 8.35
N VAL A 30 4.70 -6.43 8.17
CA VAL A 30 3.98 -5.59 9.13
C VAL A 30 2.54 -6.07 9.18
N SER A 31 1.93 -6.09 10.35
CA SER A 31 0.50 -6.38 10.45
C SER A 31 -0.32 -5.23 9.87
N VAL A 32 -1.49 -5.56 9.32
CA VAL A 32 -2.43 -4.57 8.73
C VAL A 32 -2.74 -3.45 9.72
N GLN A 33 -3.03 -3.76 10.98
CA GLN A 33 -3.34 -2.75 12.00
C GLN A 33 -2.20 -1.73 12.18
N LYS A 34 -0.94 -2.21 12.28
CA LYS A 34 0.22 -1.33 12.43
C LYS A 34 0.47 -0.48 11.19
N ALA A 35 0.22 -1.02 10.00
CA ALA A 35 0.28 -0.26 8.75
C ALA A 35 -0.82 0.79 8.68
N CYS A 36 -2.07 0.44 9.03
CA CYS A 36 -3.21 1.35 9.01
C CYS A 36 -3.00 2.58 9.91
N PHE A 37 -2.45 2.41 11.11
CA PHE A 37 -2.14 3.53 11.99
C PHE A 37 -1.26 4.61 11.33
N VAL A 38 -0.29 4.18 10.53
CA VAL A 38 0.59 5.11 9.83
C VAL A 38 -0.11 5.68 8.59
N LEU A 39 -0.86 4.85 7.86
CA LEU A 39 -1.60 5.28 6.68
C LEU A 39 -2.69 6.31 7.03
N ASP A 40 -3.37 6.14 8.15
CA ASP A 40 -4.40 7.10 8.61
C ASP A 40 -3.81 8.48 8.90
N ALA A 41 -2.55 8.54 9.34
CA ALA A 41 -1.85 9.80 9.59
C ALA A 41 -1.51 10.57 8.31
N ILE A 42 -1.39 9.91 7.17
CA ILE A 42 -0.98 10.51 5.89
C ILE A 42 -2.11 10.62 4.86
N ARG A 43 -3.25 9.97 5.12
CA ARG A 43 -4.39 9.95 4.17
C ARG A 43 -4.89 11.36 3.87
N GLY A 44 -5.07 11.67 2.59
CA GLY A 44 -5.58 12.95 2.12
C GLY A 44 -4.61 14.13 2.26
N LYS A 45 -3.36 13.88 2.66
CA LYS A 45 -2.34 14.93 2.81
C LYS A 45 -1.50 15.08 1.55
N ASP A 46 -0.86 16.26 1.43
CA ASP A 46 0.11 16.53 0.40
C ASP A 46 1.32 15.62 0.55
N VAL A 47 1.92 15.26 -0.56
CA VAL A 47 3.06 14.34 -0.60
C VAL A 47 4.22 14.84 0.26
N GLN A 48 4.55 16.13 0.21
CA GLN A 48 5.64 16.72 1.01
C GLN A 48 5.35 16.64 2.51
N THR A 49 4.13 16.98 2.93
CA THR A 49 3.69 16.86 4.33
C THR A 49 3.70 15.41 4.79
N ALA A 50 3.25 14.48 3.94
CA ALA A 50 3.26 13.05 4.24
C ALA A 50 4.67 12.49 4.41
N LEU A 51 5.63 12.88 3.57
CA LEU A 51 7.04 12.51 3.71
C LEU A 51 7.62 12.99 5.04
N GLY A 52 7.35 14.24 5.43
CA GLY A 52 7.76 14.77 6.72
C GLY A 52 7.19 13.97 7.91
N ILE A 53 5.89 13.66 7.89
CA ILE A 53 5.24 12.84 8.92
C ILE A 53 5.89 11.45 9.01
N LEU A 54 6.17 10.81 7.87
CA LEU A 54 6.76 9.47 7.82
C LEU A 54 8.20 9.47 8.31
N GLU A 55 8.95 10.53 8.10
CA GLU A 55 10.34 10.64 8.54
C GLU A 55 10.47 10.72 10.07
N TYR A 56 9.63 11.53 10.70
CA TYR A 56 9.66 11.72 12.16
C TYR A 56 8.88 10.65 12.94
N ASN A 57 8.14 9.77 12.27
CA ASN A 57 7.38 8.72 12.94
C ASN A 57 8.28 7.51 13.26
N PRO A 58 8.49 7.16 14.56
CA PRO A 58 9.42 6.10 14.96
C PRO A 58 8.93 4.68 14.67
N ARG A 59 7.74 4.50 14.11
CA ARG A 59 7.17 3.19 13.83
C ARG A 59 7.86 2.53 12.65
N TYR A 60 8.16 1.24 12.76
CA TYR A 60 8.78 0.46 11.67
C TYR A 60 7.99 0.53 10.35
N ALA A 61 6.65 0.55 10.43
CA ALA A 61 5.81 0.69 9.25
C ALA A 61 6.08 1.98 8.46
N SER A 62 6.47 3.08 9.13
CA SER A 62 6.75 4.36 8.48
C SER A 62 7.90 4.29 7.49
N SER A 63 8.97 3.58 7.82
CA SER A 63 10.12 3.42 6.92
C SER A 63 9.76 2.67 5.64
N LEU A 64 8.89 1.67 5.73
CA LEU A 64 8.41 0.91 4.57
C LEU A 64 7.45 1.75 3.71
N ILE A 65 6.54 2.46 4.36
CA ILE A 65 5.54 3.32 3.69
C ILE A 65 6.24 4.52 3.04
N LYS A 66 7.29 5.09 3.65
CA LYS A 66 8.09 6.16 3.05
C LYS A 66 8.67 5.72 1.71
N LYS A 67 9.35 4.58 1.66
CA LYS A 67 9.90 4.03 0.41
C LYS A 67 8.83 3.75 -0.65
N LEU A 68 7.66 3.28 -0.21
CA LEU A 68 6.54 3.05 -1.11
C LEU A 68 5.99 4.37 -1.68
N LEU A 69 5.90 5.40 -0.86
CA LEU A 69 5.47 6.73 -1.28
C LEU A 69 6.47 7.35 -2.28
N GLU A 70 7.77 7.25 -2.03
CA GLU A 70 8.83 7.69 -2.96
C GLU A 70 8.69 6.97 -4.32
N SER A 71 8.40 5.67 -4.31
CA SER A 71 8.13 4.92 -5.54
C SER A 71 6.85 5.39 -6.26
N ALA A 72 5.80 5.74 -5.52
CA ALA A 72 4.57 6.28 -6.11
C ALA A 72 4.80 7.65 -6.76
N ILE A 73 5.61 8.50 -6.14
CA ILE A 73 6.00 9.81 -6.68
C ILE A 73 6.77 9.64 -7.98
N ALA A 74 7.77 8.76 -7.98
CA ALA A 74 8.55 8.46 -9.19
C ALA A 74 7.66 7.92 -10.32
N ASN A 75 6.66 7.10 -10.01
CA ASN A 75 5.68 6.64 -10.99
C ASN A 75 4.81 7.78 -11.55
N ALA A 76 4.40 8.73 -10.69
CA ALA A 76 3.63 9.91 -11.12
C ALA A 76 4.44 10.79 -12.08
N GLU A 77 5.69 11.03 -11.77
CA GLU A 77 6.60 11.85 -12.55
C GLU A 77 6.94 11.20 -13.91
N ASN A 78 7.45 9.98 -13.87
CA ASN A 78 7.99 9.32 -15.06
C ASN A 78 6.92 8.75 -16.00
N ASN A 79 5.81 8.23 -15.47
CA ASN A 79 4.80 7.57 -16.28
C ASN A 79 3.65 8.50 -16.67
N ASN A 80 3.27 9.43 -15.78
CA ASN A 80 2.12 10.30 -15.96
C ASN A 80 2.51 11.75 -16.25
N GLY A 81 3.79 12.13 -16.08
CA GLY A 81 4.27 13.50 -16.29
C GLY A 81 3.64 14.53 -15.34
N MET A 82 3.24 14.11 -14.15
CA MET A 82 2.58 14.95 -13.15
C MET A 82 3.60 15.77 -12.37
N ASN A 83 3.20 16.99 -11.94
CA ASN A 83 4.04 17.82 -11.11
C ASN A 83 4.00 17.37 -9.66
N THR A 84 5.16 17.06 -9.08
CA THR A 84 5.30 16.58 -7.70
C THR A 84 4.78 17.54 -6.64
N GLU A 85 4.78 18.84 -6.90
CA GLU A 85 4.33 19.86 -5.95
C GLU A 85 2.81 19.81 -5.70
N ASN A 86 2.03 19.40 -6.70
CA ASN A 86 0.58 19.36 -6.65
C ASN A 86 0.03 17.99 -6.26
N LEU A 87 0.90 17.01 -6.01
CA LEU A 87 0.47 15.66 -5.67
C LEU A 87 -0.03 15.55 -4.23
N TYR A 88 -1.11 14.79 -4.06
CA TYR A 88 -1.64 14.41 -2.77
C TYR A 88 -1.99 12.92 -2.73
N ILE A 89 -2.13 12.37 -1.54
CA ILE A 89 -2.50 10.97 -1.33
C ILE A 89 -4.02 10.85 -1.43
N ALA A 90 -4.50 10.40 -2.58
CA ALA A 90 -5.93 10.20 -2.81
C ALA A 90 -6.46 8.98 -2.05
N GLU A 91 -5.76 7.85 -2.17
CA GLU A 91 -6.13 6.62 -1.48
C GLU A 91 -4.89 5.94 -0.89
N CYS A 92 -5.04 5.42 0.30
CA CYS A 92 -4.03 4.56 0.92
C CYS A 92 -4.71 3.49 1.77
N TYR A 93 -4.32 2.23 1.58
CA TYR A 93 -4.90 1.12 2.31
C TYR A 93 -3.92 -0.05 2.44
N ALA A 94 -4.17 -0.90 3.44
CA ALA A 94 -3.41 -2.10 3.68
C ALA A 94 -4.34 -3.32 3.75
N ASN A 95 -4.08 -4.32 2.92
CA ASN A 95 -4.81 -5.57 2.88
C ASN A 95 -4.03 -6.67 3.59
N LYS A 96 -4.76 -7.66 4.12
CA LYS A 96 -4.17 -8.80 4.81
C LYS A 96 -3.40 -9.68 3.82
N GLY A 97 -2.14 -9.95 4.15
CA GLY A 97 -1.32 -10.92 3.46
C GLY A 97 -1.32 -12.29 4.17
N PRO A 98 -0.51 -13.25 3.66
CA PRO A 98 -0.34 -14.54 4.29
C PRO A 98 0.29 -14.40 5.68
N THR A 99 -0.03 -15.33 6.56
CA THR A 99 0.50 -15.36 7.93
C THR A 99 1.43 -16.55 8.08
N MET A 100 2.67 -16.31 8.49
CA MET A 100 3.60 -17.36 8.85
C MET A 100 3.35 -17.79 10.31
N LYS A 101 3.14 -19.08 10.49
CA LYS A 101 2.86 -19.65 11.82
C LYS A 101 4.13 -20.20 12.43
N ARG A 102 4.36 -19.92 13.71
CA ARG A 102 5.45 -20.47 14.53
C ARG A 102 4.86 -21.03 15.82
N VAL A 103 5.58 -21.91 16.46
CA VAL A 103 5.19 -22.52 17.73
C VAL A 103 6.23 -22.17 18.78
N LYS A 104 5.75 -21.73 19.94
CA LYS A 104 6.59 -21.50 21.13
C LYS A 104 6.18 -22.50 22.21
N PRO A 105 7.08 -23.41 22.63
CA PRO A 105 6.82 -24.29 23.75
C PRO A 105 6.60 -23.49 25.05
N ARG A 106 5.64 -23.91 25.84
CA ARG A 106 5.29 -23.33 27.15
C ARG A 106 5.23 -24.43 28.22
N ALA A 107 4.97 -24.02 29.45
CA ALA A 107 4.90 -24.94 30.60
C ALA A 107 3.88 -26.08 30.41
N LYS A 108 4.11 -27.21 31.06
CA LYS A 108 3.23 -28.40 31.08
C LYS A 108 2.94 -29.00 29.68
N GLY A 109 3.93 -28.95 28.77
CA GLY A 109 3.82 -29.51 27.41
C GLY A 109 2.88 -28.77 26.49
N SER A 110 2.40 -27.57 26.86
CA SER A 110 1.55 -26.74 25.98
C SER A 110 2.37 -26.06 24.91
N ALA A 111 1.76 -25.84 23.73
CA ALA A 111 2.37 -25.14 22.62
C ALA A 111 1.51 -23.92 22.25
N TYR A 112 2.13 -22.74 22.22
CA TYR A 112 1.48 -21.50 21.82
C TYR A 112 1.86 -21.11 20.42
N ARG A 113 0.88 -20.75 19.60
CA ARG A 113 1.07 -20.32 18.24
C ARG A 113 1.49 -18.85 18.20
N ILE A 114 2.55 -18.55 17.44
CA ILE A 114 2.98 -17.19 17.12
C ILE A 114 2.67 -16.96 15.64
N GLU A 115 1.96 -15.87 15.34
CA GLU A 115 1.62 -15.48 14.00
C GLU A 115 2.52 -14.32 13.54
N LYS A 116 3.31 -14.55 12.48
CA LYS A 116 4.07 -13.51 11.78
C LYS A 116 3.20 -13.00 10.62
N ARG A 117 2.43 -11.96 10.90
CA ARG A 117 1.47 -11.39 9.94
C ARG A 117 2.17 -10.54 8.91
N MET A 118 1.67 -10.56 7.68
CA MET A 118 2.10 -9.73 6.57
C MET A 118 0.92 -8.90 6.05
N SER A 119 1.24 -7.83 5.33
CA SER A 119 0.26 -6.97 4.67
C SER A 119 0.69 -6.62 3.25
N HIS A 120 -0.29 -6.25 2.44
CA HIS A 120 -0.10 -5.66 1.11
C HIS A 120 -0.54 -4.20 1.21
N ILE A 121 0.36 -3.27 1.00
CA ILE A 121 0.11 -1.84 1.14
C ILE A 121 0.02 -1.24 -0.25
N THR A 122 -1.01 -0.43 -0.49
CA THR A 122 -1.20 0.30 -1.75
C THR A 122 -1.38 1.77 -1.45
N ILE A 123 -0.73 2.62 -2.23
CA ILE A 123 -0.86 4.08 -2.20
C ILE A 123 -1.21 4.52 -3.62
N VAL A 124 -2.23 5.36 -3.75
CA VAL A 124 -2.67 5.99 -5.00
C VAL A 124 -2.55 7.50 -4.82
N LEU A 125 -1.87 8.14 -5.73
CA LEU A 125 -1.70 9.59 -5.76
C LEU A 125 -2.65 10.20 -6.80
N ASP A 126 -2.95 11.49 -6.63
CA ASP A 126 -3.69 12.29 -7.58
C ASP A 126 -3.20 13.74 -7.51
N GLU A 127 -3.50 14.55 -8.54
CA GLU A 127 -3.18 15.96 -8.58
C GLU A 127 -4.32 16.81 -8.02
N LYS A 128 -3.97 17.83 -7.21
CA LYS A 128 -4.91 18.87 -6.82
C LYS A 128 -5.23 19.75 -8.04
N LYS A 129 -6.50 19.86 -8.33
CA LYS A 129 -7.02 20.80 -9.34
C LYS A 129 -7.03 22.22 -8.80
#